data_cfdeb9b8e4afa99fcf2f26f35ba3b1e4
#
_entry.id   cfdeb9b8e4afa99fcf2f26f35ba3b1e4
#
_cell.length_a   1.000
_cell.length_b   1.000
_cell.length_c   1.000
_cell.angle_alpha   90.00
_cell.angle_beta   90.00
_cell.angle_gamma   90.00
#
_symmetry.space_group_name_H-M   'P 1'
#
loop_
_entity.id
_entity.type
_entity.pdbx_description
1 polymer ?
#
loop_
_entity_poly.entity_id
_entity_poly.type
_entity_poly.pdbx_seq_one_letter_code
_entity_poly.pdbx_strand_id
1 'polypeptide(L)'
;MGFDQIADALGNQARRHILVELLEHNPLKPSEAMATHGTRENDELEVLLLHSHLPKLDALDYILWDMENGTITKGANWGEIEPVVRLLSENRERTPADTF
;
A
#
# COMPACT_ATOMS: atom_id res chain seq x y z
N MET A 1 14.36 12.84 -2.50
CA MET A 1 13.59 12.05 -3.49
C MET A 1 14.49 10.99 -4.07
N GLY A 2 13.96 9.85 -4.31
CA GLY A 2 14.72 8.82 -4.95
C GLY A 2 14.47 7.47 -4.34
N PHE A 3 15.39 6.56 -4.59
CA PHE A 3 15.24 5.17 -4.23
C PHE A 3 15.09 4.93 -2.74
N ASP A 4 15.73 5.74 -1.91
CA ASP A 4 15.63 5.57 -0.45
C ASP A 4 14.21 5.76 0.06
N GLN A 5 13.45 6.69 -0.53
CA GLN A 5 12.04 6.87 -0.18
C GLN A 5 11.19 5.69 -0.65
N ILE A 6 11.49 5.18 -1.84
CA ILE A 6 10.82 4.00 -2.37
C ILE A 6 11.11 2.80 -1.47
N ALA A 7 12.35 2.59 -1.10
CA ALA A 7 12.75 1.51 -0.21
C ALA A 7 12.07 1.61 1.15
N ASP A 8 11.97 2.83 1.69
CA ASP A 8 11.29 3.06 2.96
C ASP A 8 9.81 2.73 2.86
N ALA A 9 9.15 3.16 1.79
CA ALA A 9 7.74 2.84 1.57
C ALA A 9 7.52 1.34 1.45
N LEU A 10 8.42 0.62 0.78
CA LEU A 10 8.31 -0.82 0.55
C LEU A 10 8.86 -1.66 1.68
N GLY A 11 9.44 -1.05 2.70
CA GLY A 11 10.07 -1.75 3.82
C GLY A 11 9.12 -2.41 4.81
N ASN A 12 7.84 -2.48 4.50
CA ASN A 12 6.84 -3.09 5.36
C ASN A 12 5.81 -3.85 4.51
N GLN A 13 5.46 -5.05 4.95
CA GLN A 13 4.55 -5.92 4.23
C GLN A 13 3.17 -5.28 3.99
N ALA A 14 2.62 -4.63 5.01
CA ALA A 14 1.31 -3.99 4.88
C ALA A 14 1.32 -2.87 3.84
N ARG A 15 2.39 -2.08 3.80
CA ARG A 15 2.52 -1.02 2.81
C ARG A 15 2.68 -1.59 1.40
N ARG A 16 3.47 -2.65 1.24
CA ARG A 16 3.60 -3.34 -0.06
C ARG A 16 2.24 -3.83 -0.55
N HIS A 17 1.47 -4.44 0.34
CA HIS A 17 0.14 -4.95 0.00
C HIS A 17 -0.76 -3.81 -0.50
N ILE A 18 -0.82 -2.70 0.22
CA ILE A 18 -1.64 -1.56 -0.16
C ILE A 18 -1.23 -1.01 -1.53
N LEU A 19 0.07 -0.86 -1.76
CA LEU A 19 0.55 -0.31 -3.03
C LEU A 19 0.24 -1.24 -4.21
N VAL A 20 0.39 -2.55 -4.03
CA VAL A 20 0.06 -3.52 -5.08
C VAL A 20 -1.45 -3.54 -5.34
N GLU A 21 -2.27 -3.50 -4.30
CA GLU A 21 -3.72 -3.43 -4.46
C GLU A 21 -4.14 -2.15 -5.18
N LEU A 22 -3.51 -1.02 -4.86
CA LEU A 22 -3.81 0.25 -5.50
C LEU A 22 -3.45 0.25 -7.00
N LEU A 23 -2.43 -0.52 -7.37
CA LEU A 23 -2.06 -0.69 -8.77
C LEU A 23 -3.22 -1.25 -9.60
N GLU A 24 -3.98 -2.17 -9.02
CA GLU A 24 -5.07 -2.86 -9.70
C GLU A 24 -6.45 -2.26 -9.40
N HIS A 25 -6.61 -1.59 -8.27
CA HIS A 25 -7.89 -1.06 -7.80
C HIS A 25 -7.72 0.40 -7.37
N ASN A 26 -8.05 1.32 -8.23
CA ASN A 26 -7.98 2.75 -7.96
C ASN A 26 -9.35 3.38 -8.23
N PRO A 27 -10.09 3.91 -7.26
CA PRO A 27 -9.73 4.04 -5.84
C PRO A 27 -9.78 2.73 -5.06
N LEU A 28 -8.99 2.65 -4.01
CA LEU A 28 -8.95 1.50 -3.12
C LEU A 28 -9.58 1.88 -1.78
N LYS A 29 -10.42 1.00 -1.24
CA LYS A 29 -10.93 1.16 0.13
C LYS A 29 -10.12 0.25 1.05
N PRO A 30 -9.55 0.79 2.15
CA PRO A 30 -8.78 -0.05 3.08
C PRO A 30 -9.56 -1.26 3.60
N SER A 31 -10.87 -1.12 3.82
CA SER A 31 -11.70 -2.23 4.25
C SER A 31 -11.75 -3.36 3.23
N GLU A 32 -11.72 -3.03 1.94
CA GLU A 32 -11.69 -4.04 0.88
C GLU A 32 -10.33 -4.73 0.80
N ALA A 33 -9.25 -3.96 0.95
CA ALA A 33 -7.91 -4.53 0.99
C ALA A 33 -7.73 -5.47 2.17
N MET A 34 -8.29 -5.12 3.32
CA MET A 34 -8.24 -5.94 4.53
C MET A 34 -9.07 -7.21 4.41
N ALA A 35 -10.16 -7.17 3.63
CA ALA A 35 -11.03 -8.32 3.44
C ALA A 35 -10.30 -9.52 2.83
N THR A 36 -9.21 -9.30 2.12
CA THR A 36 -8.43 -10.39 1.52
C THR A 36 -7.71 -11.24 2.56
N HIS A 37 -7.54 -10.75 3.79
CA HIS A 37 -6.87 -11.49 4.86
C HIS A 37 -7.82 -12.31 5.72
N GLY A 38 -9.09 -11.96 5.78
CA GLY A 38 -10.16 -12.78 6.34
C GLY A 38 -10.03 -13.26 7.77
N THR A 39 -9.28 -12.59 8.65
CA THR A 39 -9.01 -13.04 10.01
C THR A 39 -9.30 -11.95 11.04
N ARG A 40 -9.31 -12.35 12.32
CA ARG A 40 -9.48 -11.41 13.44
C ARG A 40 -8.32 -10.42 13.58
N GLU A 41 -7.19 -10.77 13.03
CA GLU A 41 -6.01 -9.90 13.02
C GLU A 41 -6.25 -8.64 12.20
N ASN A 42 -7.30 -8.63 11.41
CA ASN A 42 -7.66 -7.47 10.58
C ASN A 42 -7.89 -6.20 11.39
N ASP A 43 -8.42 -6.32 12.61
CA ASP A 43 -8.69 -5.13 13.43
C ASP A 43 -7.39 -4.43 13.83
N GLU A 44 -6.37 -5.21 14.22
CA GLU A 44 -5.07 -4.65 14.56
C GLU A 44 -4.36 -4.09 13.34
N LEU A 45 -4.42 -4.81 12.22
CA LEU A 45 -3.86 -4.34 10.95
C LEU A 45 -4.55 -3.06 10.50
N GLU A 46 -5.86 -2.99 10.63
CA GLU A 46 -6.62 -1.79 10.26
C GLU A 46 -6.17 -0.59 11.08
N VAL A 47 -5.99 -0.76 12.39
CA VAL A 47 -5.49 0.30 13.26
C VAL A 47 -4.10 0.74 12.81
N LEU A 48 -3.19 -0.19 12.53
CA LEU A 48 -1.85 0.13 12.06
C LEU A 48 -1.88 0.84 10.71
N LEU A 49 -2.73 0.39 9.79
CA LEU A 49 -2.88 1.05 8.50
C LEU A 49 -3.29 2.50 8.68
N LEU A 50 -4.33 2.75 9.48
CA LEU A 50 -4.88 4.08 9.67
C LEU A 50 -3.93 5.01 10.42
N HIS A 51 -3.17 4.49 11.38
CA HIS A 51 -2.34 5.32 12.27
C HIS A 51 -0.87 5.41 11.87
N SER A 52 -0.38 4.49 11.03
CA SER A 52 1.04 4.44 10.66
C SER A 52 1.27 4.40 9.17
N HIS A 53 0.68 3.42 8.48
CA HIS A 53 1.05 3.14 7.09
C HIS A 53 0.44 4.11 6.10
N LEU A 54 -0.84 4.43 6.24
CA LEU A 54 -1.48 5.38 5.33
C LEU A 54 -0.95 6.80 5.50
N PRO A 55 -0.77 7.32 6.74
CA PRO A 55 -0.15 8.62 6.90
C PRO A 55 1.26 8.70 6.32
N LYS A 56 2.05 7.63 6.46
CA LYS A 56 3.40 7.60 5.90
C LYS A 56 3.40 7.66 4.39
N LEU A 57 2.58 6.84 3.75
CA LEU A 57 2.50 6.81 2.29
C LEU A 57 1.94 8.12 1.74
N ASP A 58 0.97 8.72 2.43
CA ASP A 58 0.41 9.99 2.05
C ASP A 58 1.45 11.12 2.18
N ALA A 59 2.25 11.11 3.25
CA ALA A 59 3.31 12.09 3.44
C ALA A 59 4.40 12.00 2.38
N LEU A 60 4.63 10.82 1.82
CA LEU A 60 5.57 10.62 0.72
C LEU A 60 4.96 10.93 -0.66
N ASP A 61 3.68 11.27 -0.70
CA ASP A 61 2.92 11.56 -1.92
C ASP A 61 2.80 10.37 -2.88
N TYR A 62 2.97 9.15 -2.37
CA TYR A 62 2.72 7.96 -3.18
C TYR A 62 1.24 7.64 -3.27
N ILE A 63 0.48 8.02 -2.24
CA ILE A 63 -0.97 7.89 -2.24
C ILE A 63 -1.61 9.22 -1.86
N LEU A 64 -2.90 9.33 -2.16
CA LEU A 64 -3.75 10.39 -1.64
C LEU A 64 -4.83 9.71 -0.81
N TRP A 65 -4.79 9.93 0.50
CA TRP A 65 -5.71 9.30 1.43
C TRP A 65 -6.84 10.25 1.82
N ASP A 66 -8.06 9.89 1.42
CA ASP A 66 -9.26 10.65 1.76
C ASP A 66 -9.94 9.98 2.96
N MET A 67 -9.73 10.57 4.13
CA MET A 67 -10.29 10.04 5.37
C MET A 67 -11.80 10.13 5.43
N GLU A 68 -12.39 11.15 4.81
CA GLU A 68 -13.84 11.36 4.83
C GLU A 68 -14.58 10.26 4.07
N ASN A 69 -14.06 9.91 2.90
CA ASN A 69 -14.67 8.88 2.06
C ASN A 69 -14.09 7.50 2.30
N GLY A 70 -13.03 7.40 3.08
CA GLY A 70 -12.36 6.12 3.34
C GLY A 70 -11.73 5.53 2.10
N THR A 71 -11.21 6.38 1.20
CA THR A 71 -10.64 5.92 -0.06
C THR A 71 -9.17 6.31 -0.17
N ILE A 72 -8.44 5.51 -0.93
CA ILE A 72 -7.03 5.75 -1.26
C ILE A 72 -6.93 5.81 -2.76
N THR A 73 -6.27 6.84 -3.27
CA THR A 73 -5.98 6.99 -4.70
C THR A 73 -4.49 7.21 -4.90
N LYS A 74 -4.05 7.13 -6.15
CA LYS A 74 -2.66 7.37 -6.50
C LYS A 74 -2.29 8.83 -6.24
N GLY A 75 -1.19 9.04 -5.53
CA GLY A 75 -0.73 10.38 -5.18
C GLY A 75 0.13 11.02 -6.25
N ALA A 76 0.63 12.23 -5.94
CA ALA A 76 1.41 13.03 -6.89
C ALA A 76 2.70 12.34 -7.33
N ASN A 77 3.33 11.56 -6.44
CA ASN A 77 4.58 10.86 -6.73
C ASN A 77 4.38 9.37 -7.07
N TRP A 78 3.16 8.94 -7.32
CA TRP A 78 2.87 7.54 -7.67
C TRP A 78 3.74 7.07 -8.84
N GLY A 79 3.97 7.92 -9.84
CA GLY A 79 4.76 7.57 -11.01
C GLY A 79 6.21 7.17 -10.70
N GLU A 80 6.75 7.61 -9.57
CA GLU A 80 8.09 7.22 -9.16
C GLU A 80 8.16 5.81 -8.61
N ILE A 81 7.11 5.37 -7.88
CA ILE A 81 7.10 4.06 -7.24
C ILE A 81 6.41 3.00 -8.09
N GLU A 82 5.56 3.39 -9.03
CA GLU A 82 4.79 2.45 -9.86
C GLU A 82 5.64 1.38 -10.54
N PRO A 83 6.78 1.72 -11.18
CA PRO A 83 7.58 0.68 -11.85
C PRO A 83 8.04 -0.41 -10.88
N VAL A 84 8.40 -0.05 -9.65
CA VAL A 84 8.84 -1.03 -8.65
C VAL A 84 7.65 -1.85 -8.15
N VAL A 85 6.52 -1.20 -7.89
CA VAL A 85 5.30 -1.89 -7.45
C VAL A 85 4.83 -2.87 -8.53
N ARG A 86 4.88 -2.46 -9.79
CA ARG A 86 4.51 -3.31 -10.92
C ARG A 86 5.43 -4.51 -11.04
N LEU A 87 6.73 -4.30 -10.86
CA LEU A 87 7.70 -5.38 -10.88
C LEU A 87 7.43 -6.40 -9.78
N LEU A 88 7.12 -5.94 -8.57
CA LEU A 88 6.75 -6.83 -7.47
C LEU A 88 5.47 -7.60 -7.78
N SER A 89 4.47 -6.94 -8.32
CA SER A 89 3.21 -7.56 -8.67
C SER A 89 3.39 -8.65 -9.73
N GLU A 90 4.20 -8.39 -10.75
CA GLU A 90 4.47 -9.33 -11.83
C GLU A 90 5.29 -10.54 -11.37
N ASN A 91 6.00 -10.42 -10.26
CA ASN A 91 6.86 -11.47 -9.73
C ASN A 91 6.35 -12.07 -8.42
N ARG A 92 5.06 -11.98 -8.15
CA ARG A 92 4.46 -12.51 -6.91
C ARG A 92 4.84 -13.95 -6.62
N GLU A 93 4.81 -14.79 -7.64
CA GLU A 93 5.10 -16.22 -7.47
C GLU A 93 6.57 -16.49 -7.18
N ARG A 94 7.45 -15.54 -7.50
CA ARG A 94 8.89 -15.67 -7.33
C ARG A 94 9.41 -15.00 -6.08
N THR A 95 8.58 -14.17 -5.42
CA THR A 95 8.97 -13.48 -4.20
C THR A 95 8.62 -14.33 -2.99
N PRO A 96 9.28 -14.09 -1.84
CA PRO A 96 8.93 -14.80 -0.61
C PRO A 96 7.46 -14.63 -0.25
N ALA A 97 6.90 -15.65 0.42
CA ALA A 97 5.48 -15.64 0.78
C ALA A 97 5.08 -14.46 1.67
N ASP A 98 6.03 -13.90 2.43
CA ASP A 98 5.79 -12.78 3.32
C ASP A 98 5.96 -11.40 2.66
N THR A 99 6.11 -11.37 1.33
CA THR A 99 6.27 -10.10 0.60
C THR A 99 4.97 -9.27 0.61
N PHE A 100 3.83 -9.93 0.57
CA PHE A 100 2.52 -9.28 0.48
C PHE A 100 1.57 -9.70 1.59
#